data_ad5678ef0d016d9442a2925f87b9e3bf
#
_entry.id   ad5678ef0d016d9442a2925f87b9e3bf
#
_cell.length_a   1.000
_cell.length_b   1.000
_cell.length_c   1.000
_cell.angle_alpha   90.00
_cell.angle_beta   90.00
_cell.angle_gamma   90.00
#
_symmetry.space_group_name_H-M   'P 1'
#
loop_
_entity.id
_entity.type
_entity.pdbx_description
1 polymer ?
#
loop_
_entity_poly.entity_id
_entity_poly.type
_entity_poly.pdbx_seq_one_letter_code
_entity_poly.pdbx_strand_id
1 'polypeptide(L)'
;MSKFRPNLYYKSIFDINYDRLKKDNIKVLIFDLDNTIVTVDNDIPTNEVVKLFKKVSRDFKVFIASNNLKERVRKIGNYLDVHAFYSVSKPSKKIKKLLQNKYDVEMSEVAIIGDQIMTDIFMGNRLGALTVLVDPLGEKDLKITFFNRTVEKIVMKKINLKRGEYYE
;
A
#
# COMPACT_ATOMS: atom_id res chain seq x y z
N MET A 1 -20.04 -3.29 -1.24
CA MET A 1 -19.18 -3.87 -2.30
C MET A 1 -18.19 -2.84 -2.86
N SER A 2 -18.56 -1.59 -3.13
CA SER A 2 -17.66 -0.53 -3.63
C SER A 2 -16.38 -0.33 -2.81
N LYS A 3 -16.42 -0.52 -1.48
CA LYS A 3 -15.27 -0.34 -0.58
C LYS A 3 -14.13 -1.36 -0.77
N PHE A 4 -14.35 -2.43 -1.51
CA PHE A 4 -13.33 -3.44 -1.80
C PHE A 4 -12.74 -3.30 -3.22
N ARG A 5 -13.30 -2.42 -4.05
CA ARG A 5 -12.80 -2.20 -5.40
C ARG A 5 -11.67 -1.16 -5.36
N PRO A 6 -10.47 -1.49 -5.87
CA PRO A 6 -9.40 -0.52 -6.01
C PRO A 6 -9.76 0.53 -7.07
N ASN A 7 -9.24 1.75 -6.90
CA ASN A 7 -9.37 2.78 -7.94
C ASN A 7 -8.47 2.48 -9.13
N LEU A 8 -7.26 1.97 -8.86
CA LEU A 8 -6.24 1.63 -9.85
C LEU A 8 -5.68 0.25 -9.55
N TYR A 9 -5.28 -0.49 -10.58
CA TYR A 9 -4.65 -1.79 -10.42
C TYR A 9 -3.49 -1.96 -11.38
N TYR A 10 -2.30 -2.20 -10.84
CA TYR A 10 -1.05 -2.40 -11.58
C TYR A 10 -0.41 -3.74 -11.22
N LYS A 11 0.52 -4.19 -12.07
CA LYS A 11 1.28 -5.41 -11.81
C LYS A 11 2.20 -5.26 -10.59
N SER A 12 2.88 -4.14 -10.49
CA SER A 12 3.82 -3.87 -9.39
C SER A 12 3.91 -2.37 -9.08
N ILE A 13 4.62 -2.03 -7.99
CA ILE A 13 4.91 -0.65 -7.65
C ILE A 13 5.74 0.08 -8.73
N PHE A 14 6.45 -0.65 -9.58
CA PHE A 14 7.26 -0.09 -10.66
C PHE A 14 6.43 0.34 -11.88
N ASP A 15 5.25 -0.24 -12.03
CA ASP A 15 4.35 0.02 -13.17
C ASP A 15 3.39 1.18 -12.90
N ILE A 16 3.33 1.68 -11.66
CA ILE A 16 2.43 2.78 -11.27
C ILE A 16 2.79 4.05 -12.04
N ASN A 17 1.78 4.67 -12.62
CA ASN A 17 1.91 5.97 -13.29
C ASN A 17 1.93 7.11 -12.24
N TYR A 18 3.10 7.35 -11.65
CA TYR A 18 3.28 8.38 -10.61
C TYR A 18 3.03 9.80 -11.13
N ASP A 19 3.30 10.07 -12.41
CA ASP A 19 3.01 11.38 -13.03
C ASP A 19 1.50 11.65 -13.07
N ARG A 20 0.70 10.62 -13.29
CA ARG A 20 -0.76 10.71 -13.18
C ARG A 20 -1.19 11.01 -11.76
N LEU A 21 -0.67 10.29 -10.77
CA LEU A 21 -0.99 10.55 -9.35
C LEU A 21 -0.69 12.00 -8.97
N LYS A 22 0.41 12.56 -9.47
CA LYS A 22 0.79 13.96 -9.26
C LYS A 22 -0.22 14.92 -9.91
N LYS A 23 -0.68 14.63 -11.15
CA LYS A 23 -1.71 15.41 -11.83
C LYS A 23 -3.07 15.35 -11.12
N ASP A 24 -3.39 14.22 -10.50
CA ASP A 24 -4.60 13.98 -9.70
C ASP A 24 -4.50 14.59 -8.29
N ASN A 25 -3.52 15.49 -8.05
CA ASN A 25 -3.27 16.20 -6.79
C ASN A 25 -2.95 15.27 -5.61
N ILE A 26 -2.42 14.08 -5.85
CA ILE A 26 -1.88 13.24 -4.79
C ILE A 26 -0.55 13.84 -4.30
N LYS A 27 -0.43 14.00 -2.99
CA LYS A 27 0.75 14.56 -2.31
C LYS A 27 1.45 13.54 -1.44
N VAL A 28 0.74 12.50 -1.05
CA VAL A 28 1.23 11.49 -0.10
C VAL A 28 1.04 10.10 -0.68
N LEU A 29 2.10 9.28 -0.62
CA LEU A 29 2.06 7.86 -0.95
C LEU A 29 2.24 7.06 0.33
N ILE A 30 1.38 6.09 0.57
CA ILE A 30 1.49 5.13 1.67
C ILE A 30 1.58 3.75 1.07
N PHE A 31 2.73 3.13 1.23
CA PHE A 31 2.96 1.76 0.76
C PHE A 31 2.73 0.75 1.90
N ASP A 32 2.07 -0.36 1.59
CA ASP A 32 2.22 -1.55 2.40
C ASP A 32 3.64 -2.10 2.27
N LEU A 33 4.04 -2.96 3.20
CA LEU A 33 5.39 -3.50 3.28
C LEU A 33 5.49 -4.89 2.64
N ASP A 34 4.80 -5.86 3.26
CA ASP A 34 4.96 -7.28 2.94
C ASP A 34 4.25 -7.64 1.64
N ASN A 35 4.97 -8.26 0.72
CA ASN A 35 4.52 -8.56 -0.64
C ASN A 35 4.18 -7.34 -1.52
N THR A 36 4.43 -6.13 -1.03
CA THR A 36 4.31 -4.88 -1.81
C THR A 36 5.68 -4.27 -2.11
N ILE A 37 6.51 -4.05 -1.09
CA ILE A 37 7.87 -3.48 -1.21
C ILE A 37 8.92 -4.58 -1.16
N VAL A 38 8.76 -5.53 -0.23
CA VAL A 38 9.63 -6.69 -0.01
C VAL A 38 8.78 -7.94 0.16
N THR A 39 9.36 -9.11 -0.13
CA THR A 39 8.72 -10.38 0.22
C THR A 39 8.71 -10.58 1.74
N VAL A 40 7.82 -11.44 2.23
CA VAL A 40 7.67 -11.72 3.68
C VAL A 40 8.98 -12.23 4.31
N ASP A 41 9.78 -12.96 3.54
CA ASP A 41 11.03 -13.59 3.98
C ASP A 41 12.26 -12.65 3.87
N ASN A 42 12.10 -11.44 3.31
CA ASN A 42 13.22 -10.55 3.04
C ASN A 42 13.10 -9.24 3.82
N ASP A 43 14.17 -8.89 4.52
CA ASP A 43 14.28 -7.66 5.31
C ASP A 43 15.07 -6.54 4.63
N ILE A 44 15.54 -6.78 3.41
CA ILE A 44 16.36 -5.82 2.68
C ILE A 44 15.67 -5.52 1.33
N PRO A 45 15.25 -4.27 1.11
CA PRO A 45 14.74 -3.84 -0.19
C PRO A 45 15.79 -3.98 -1.30
N THR A 46 15.34 -4.32 -2.51
CA THR A 46 16.24 -4.38 -3.67
C THR A 46 16.73 -2.99 -4.08
N ASN A 47 17.81 -2.94 -4.84
CA ASN A 47 18.33 -1.67 -5.37
C ASN A 47 17.31 -0.91 -6.22
N GLU A 48 16.45 -1.64 -6.95
CA GLU A 48 15.38 -1.07 -7.76
C GLU A 48 14.34 -0.38 -6.88
N VAL A 49 13.94 -1.00 -5.77
CA VAL A 49 13.03 -0.39 -4.77
C VAL A 49 13.65 0.87 -4.20
N VAL A 50 14.93 0.85 -3.80
CA VAL A 50 15.63 2.02 -3.28
C VAL A 50 15.64 3.16 -4.31
N LYS A 51 15.95 2.86 -5.57
CA LYS A 51 15.91 3.86 -6.66
C LYS A 51 14.52 4.44 -6.87
N LEU A 52 13.48 3.58 -6.84
CA LEU A 52 12.10 4.01 -6.95
C LEU A 52 11.72 4.97 -5.82
N PHE A 53 12.00 4.58 -4.56
CA PHE A 53 11.67 5.40 -3.39
C PHE A 53 12.39 6.76 -3.43
N LYS A 54 13.68 6.79 -3.79
CA LYS A 54 14.41 8.05 -4.01
C LYS A 54 13.81 8.92 -5.11
N LYS A 55 13.29 8.31 -6.17
CA LYS A 55 12.63 9.03 -7.27
C LYS A 55 11.30 9.63 -6.80
N VAL A 56 10.40 8.83 -6.23
CA VAL A 56 9.06 9.31 -5.85
C VAL A 56 9.07 10.26 -4.66
N SER A 57 10.05 10.16 -3.76
CA SER A 57 10.23 11.09 -2.63
C SER A 57 10.60 12.51 -3.04
N ARG A 58 10.94 12.74 -4.30
CA ARG A 58 11.16 14.12 -4.82
C ARG A 58 9.85 14.88 -5.02
N ASP A 59 8.79 14.14 -5.35
CA ASP A 59 7.48 14.72 -5.71
C ASP A 59 6.40 14.45 -4.65
N PHE A 60 6.57 13.41 -3.83
CA PHE A 60 5.59 12.98 -2.85
C PHE A 60 6.20 12.84 -1.46
N LYS A 61 5.39 13.05 -0.44
CA LYS A 61 5.71 12.58 0.90
C LYS A 61 5.41 11.09 0.99
N VAL A 62 6.44 10.27 1.24
CA VAL A 62 6.33 8.81 1.19
C VAL A 62 6.34 8.21 2.60
N PHE A 63 5.43 7.26 2.84
CA PHE A 63 5.32 6.51 4.09
C PHE A 63 5.20 5.02 3.82
N ILE A 64 5.59 4.23 4.81
CA ILE A 64 5.27 2.80 4.89
C ILE A 64 4.23 2.63 6.00
N ALA A 65 3.22 1.78 5.78
CA ALA A 65 2.25 1.40 6.79
C ALA A 65 2.05 -0.12 6.79
N SER A 66 2.43 -0.79 7.88
CA SER A 66 2.36 -2.24 7.99
C SER A 66 1.73 -2.70 9.31
N ASN A 67 1.10 -3.87 9.28
CA ASN A 67 0.63 -4.58 10.47
C ASN A 67 1.76 -5.36 11.17
N ASN A 68 2.94 -5.40 10.57
CA ASN A 68 4.08 -6.16 11.07
C ASN A 68 4.75 -5.50 12.30
N LEU A 69 5.71 -6.21 12.89
CA LEU A 69 6.42 -5.80 14.11
C LEU A 69 7.27 -4.54 13.88
N LYS A 70 7.38 -3.73 14.93
CA LYS A 70 8.10 -2.46 14.93
C LYS A 70 9.51 -2.54 14.38
N GLU A 71 10.28 -3.55 14.78
CA GLU A 71 11.69 -3.69 14.41
C GLU A 71 11.86 -3.84 12.90
N ARG A 72 11.11 -4.77 12.30
CA ARG A 72 11.14 -5.02 10.85
C ARG A 72 10.72 -3.77 10.06
N VAL A 73 9.61 -3.17 10.43
CA VAL A 73 9.06 -2.01 9.73
C VAL A 73 10.00 -0.82 9.81
N ARG A 74 10.60 -0.56 10.98
CA ARG A 74 11.60 0.50 11.16
C ARG A 74 12.89 0.26 10.40
N LYS A 75 13.40 -0.99 10.42
CA LYS A 75 14.60 -1.36 9.67
C LYS A 75 14.47 -1.01 8.20
N ILE A 76 13.36 -1.41 7.59
CA ILE A 76 13.11 -1.16 6.17
C ILE A 76 12.84 0.33 5.91
N GLY A 77 12.07 1.00 6.77
CA GLY A 77 11.84 2.43 6.67
C GLY A 77 13.14 3.24 6.71
N ASN A 78 14.03 2.91 7.63
CA ASN A 78 15.36 3.55 7.72
C ASN A 78 16.21 3.26 6.48
N TYR A 79 16.15 2.04 5.94
CA TYR A 79 16.89 1.68 4.73
C TYR A 79 16.43 2.48 3.51
N LEU A 80 15.14 2.78 3.42
CA LEU A 80 14.52 3.54 2.32
C LEU A 80 14.46 5.06 2.59
N ASP A 81 14.94 5.51 3.77
CA ASP A 81 14.87 6.90 4.23
C ASP A 81 13.45 7.48 4.21
N VAL A 82 12.48 6.68 4.70
CA VAL A 82 11.08 7.09 4.81
C VAL A 82 10.52 6.78 6.19
N HIS A 83 9.54 7.59 6.63
CA HIS A 83 8.86 7.32 7.88
C HIS A 83 7.95 6.10 7.77
N ALA A 84 8.02 5.20 8.75
CA ALA A 84 7.29 3.95 8.75
C ALA A 84 6.37 3.82 9.97
N PHE A 85 5.09 3.53 9.71
CA PHE A 85 4.07 3.24 10.70
C PHE A 85 3.94 1.73 10.87
N TYR A 86 4.20 1.25 12.07
CA TYR A 86 4.09 -0.17 12.44
C TYR A 86 2.81 -0.42 13.25
N SER A 87 2.37 -1.68 13.29
CA SER A 87 1.18 -2.10 14.07
C SER A 87 -0.03 -1.22 13.81
N VAL A 88 -0.23 -0.84 12.55
CA VAL A 88 -1.30 0.08 12.12
C VAL A 88 -2.67 -0.52 12.35
N SER A 89 -2.74 -1.86 12.51
CA SER A 89 -3.99 -2.63 12.65
C SER A 89 -4.92 -2.40 11.46
N LYS A 90 -4.36 -2.42 10.22
CA LYS A 90 -5.20 -2.35 9.02
C LYS A 90 -6.30 -3.42 9.05
N PRO A 91 -7.52 -3.06 8.71
CA PRO A 91 -8.03 -1.86 8.06
C PRO A 91 -8.53 -0.75 9.01
N SER A 92 -7.86 -0.49 10.13
CA SER A 92 -8.20 0.57 11.10
C SER A 92 -8.06 1.98 10.49
N LYS A 93 -8.81 2.93 11.04
CA LYS A 93 -8.71 4.36 10.65
C LYS A 93 -7.62 5.14 11.40
N LYS A 94 -6.77 4.48 12.20
CA LYS A 94 -5.74 5.15 13.01
C LYS A 94 -4.80 6.02 12.18
N ILE A 95 -4.43 5.56 10.99
CA ILE A 95 -3.51 6.27 10.10
C ILE A 95 -4.04 7.65 9.68
N LYS A 96 -5.36 7.81 9.52
CA LYS A 96 -5.99 9.10 9.21
C LYS A 96 -5.64 10.16 10.26
N LYS A 97 -5.86 9.83 11.55
CA LYS A 97 -5.55 10.76 12.64
C LYS A 97 -4.06 11.13 12.70
N LEU A 98 -3.18 10.15 12.44
CA LEU A 98 -1.74 10.37 12.40
C LEU A 98 -1.34 11.34 11.29
N LEU A 99 -1.90 11.16 10.09
CA LEU A 99 -1.60 12.01 8.93
C LEU A 99 -2.16 13.43 9.11
N GLN A 100 -3.41 13.57 9.52
CA GLN A 100 -4.05 14.87 9.72
C GLN A 100 -3.36 15.67 10.83
N ASN A 101 -3.16 15.04 12.00
CA ASN A 101 -2.61 15.76 13.17
C ASN A 101 -1.12 16.13 13.03
N LYS A 102 -0.34 15.32 12.30
CA LYS A 102 1.11 15.49 12.23
C LYS A 102 1.60 16.12 10.93
N TYR A 103 0.85 15.97 9.85
CA TYR A 103 1.30 16.33 8.51
C TYR A 103 0.34 17.25 7.75
N ASP A 104 -0.80 17.61 8.34
CA ASP A 104 -1.83 18.48 7.75
C ASP A 104 -2.22 18.03 6.32
N VAL A 105 -2.57 16.74 6.18
CA VAL A 105 -2.88 16.11 4.90
C VAL A 105 -4.34 15.66 4.87
N GLU A 106 -5.05 16.05 3.83
CA GLU A 106 -6.39 15.53 3.56
C GLU A 106 -6.32 14.15 2.88
N MET A 107 -7.27 13.28 3.21
CA MET A 107 -7.24 11.90 2.67
C MET A 107 -7.47 11.83 1.16
N SER A 108 -8.07 12.83 0.56
CA SER A 108 -8.19 12.97 -0.91
C SER A 108 -6.85 13.21 -1.62
N GLU A 109 -5.83 13.64 -0.87
CA GLU A 109 -4.46 13.87 -1.37
C GLU A 109 -3.53 12.66 -1.12
N VAL A 110 -4.09 11.54 -0.63
CA VAL A 110 -3.34 10.33 -0.25
C VAL A 110 -3.64 9.20 -1.21
N ALA A 111 -2.60 8.53 -1.70
CA ALA A 111 -2.72 7.22 -2.34
C ALA A 111 -2.21 6.12 -1.40
N ILE A 112 -3.03 5.08 -1.21
CA ILE A 112 -2.67 3.87 -0.46
C ILE A 112 -2.41 2.75 -1.45
N ILE A 113 -1.21 2.19 -1.39
CA ILE A 113 -0.67 1.20 -2.33
C ILE A 113 -0.40 -0.08 -1.56
N GLY A 114 -1.01 -1.18 -1.99
CA GLY A 114 -0.82 -2.47 -1.34
C GLY A 114 -1.31 -3.64 -2.18
N ASP A 115 -1.00 -4.85 -1.74
CA ASP A 115 -1.31 -6.10 -2.43
C ASP A 115 -2.59 -6.79 -1.94
N GLN A 116 -3.18 -6.31 -0.83
CA GLN A 116 -4.33 -6.94 -0.19
C GLN A 116 -5.59 -6.08 -0.23
N ILE A 117 -6.66 -6.64 -0.81
CA ILE A 117 -7.97 -5.98 -0.87
C ILE A 117 -8.58 -5.79 0.53
N MET A 118 -8.43 -6.80 1.42
CA MET A 118 -9.09 -6.82 2.72
C MET A 118 -8.48 -5.83 3.72
N THR A 119 -7.23 -5.46 3.55
CA THR A 119 -6.52 -4.56 4.46
C THR A 119 -6.28 -3.19 3.82
N ASP A 120 -5.55 -3.14 2.72
CA ASP A 120 -5.08 -1.90 2.11
C ASP A 120 -6.18 -1.17 1.35
N ILE A 121 -6.82 -1.87 0.41
CA ILE A 121 -7.86 -1.28 -0.44
C ILE A 121 -9.08 -0.92 0.40
N PHE A 122 -9.54 -1.85 1.26
CA PHE A 122 -10.68 -1.60 2.13
C PHE A 122 -10.40 -0.45 3.11
N MET A 123 -9.20 -0.36 3.68
CA MET A 123 -8.81 0.75 4.54
C MET A 123 -8.83 2.07 3.76
N GLY A 124 -8.17 2.12 2.61
CA GLY A 124 -8.06 3.32 1.79
C GLY A 124 -9.43 3.86 1.36
N ASN A 125 -10.28 3.00 0.83
CA ASN A 125 -11.64 3.38 0.44
C ASN A 125 -12.51 3.86 1.62
N ARG A 126 -12.31 3.31 2.83
CA ARG A 126 -13.00 3.79 4.05
C ARG A 126 -12.50 5.15 4.51
N LEU A 127 -11.28 5.50 4.19
CA LEU A 127 -10.65 6.76 4.56
C LEU A 127 -10.90 7.88 3.53
N GLY A 128 -11.36 7.52 2.33
CA GLY A 128 -11.49 8.46 1.21
C GLY A 128 -10.18 8.75 0.49
N ALA A 129 -9.20 7.84 0.60
CA ALA A 129 -7.95 7.90 -0.14
C ALA A 129 -8.09 7.24 -1.52
N LEU A 130 -7.23 7.61 -2.45
CA LEU A 130 -7.04 6.87 -3.69
C LEU A 130 -6.42 5.50 -3.37
N THR A 131 -6.94 4.43 -3.93
CA THR A 131 -6.46 3.07 -3.67
C THR A 131 -5.83 2.46 -4.90
N VAL A 132 -4.61 1.94 -4.73
CA VAL A 132 -3.82 1.30 -5.77
C VAL A 132 -3.54 -0.13 -5.34
N LEU A 133 -4.13 -1.09 -6.04
CA LEU A 133 -3.81 -2.50 -5.88
C LEU A 133 -2.58 -2.84 -6.71
N VAL A 134 -1.69 -3.67 -6.17
CA VAL A 134 -0.60 -4.31 -6.92
C VAL A 134 -0.65 -5.81 -6.73
N ASP A 135 -0.03 -6.57 -7.65
CA ASP A 135 0.12 -8.00 -7.42
C ASP A 135 1.17 -8.26 -6.34
N PRO A 136 0.98 -9.32 -5.52
CA PRO A 136 1.95 -9.66 -4.49
C PRO A 136 3.29 -10.08 -5.11
N LEU A 137 4.40 -9.64 -4.49
CA LEU A 137 5.76 -9.99 -4.93
C LEU A 137 6.10 -11.47 -4.75
N GLY A 138 5.50 -12.13 -3.77
CA GLY A 138 5.78 -13.52 -3.44
C GLY A 138 4.52 -14.34 -3.24
N GLU A 139 4.69 -15.67 -3.34
CA GLU A 139 3.59 -16.64 -3.08
C GLU A 139 3.38 -16.89 -1.58
N LYS A 140 4.41 -16.60 -0.75
CA LYS A 140 4.33 -16.79 0.70
C LYS A 140 3.61 -15.63 1.37
N ASP A 141 2.67 -15.98 2.22
CA ASP A 141 1.95 -15.05 3.08
C ASP A 141 2.23 -15.35 4.55
N LEU A 142 2.11 -14.34 5.41
CA LEU A 142 2.04 -14.55 6.85
C LEU A 142 0.80 -15.41 7.16
N LYS A 143 0.85 -16.26 8.19
CA LYS A 143 -0.25 -17.20 8.55
C LYS A 143 -1.63 -16.51 8.66
N ILE A 144 -1.68 -15.29 9.19
CA ILE A 144 -2.90 -14.47 9.26
C ILE A 144 -3.38 -14.04 7.87
N THR A 145 -2.46 -13.80 6.94
CA THR A 145 -2.75 -13.39 5.57
C THR A 145 -3.38 -14.50 4.75
N PHE A 146 -3.07 -15.77 5.05
CA PHE A 146 -3.66 -16.92 4.35
C PHE A 146 -5.19 -16.94 4.44
N PHE A 147 -5.75 -16.69 5.63
CA PHE A 147 -7.20 -16.58 5.80
C PHE A 147 -7.78 -15.42 4.99
N ASN A 148 -7.11 -14.27 5.00
CA ASN A 148 -7.51 -13.10 4.24
C ASN A 148 -7.51 -13.37 2.72
N ARG A 149 -6.54 -14.14 2.20
CA ARG A 149 -6.48 -14.50 0.77
C ARG A 149 -7.65 -15.36 0.31
N THR A 150 -8.13 -16.26 1.17
CA THR A 150 -9.33 -17.08 0.85
C THR A 150 -10.57 -16.19 0.76
N VAL A 151 -10.77 -15.30 1.72
CA VAL A 151 -11.86 -14.32 1.69
C VAL A 151 -11.71 -13.37 0.52
N GLU A 152 -10.49 -12.94 0.23
CA GLU A 152 -10.16 -12.05 -0.89
C GLU A 152 -10.60 -12.63 -2.24
N LYS A 153 -10.36 -13.93 -2.50
CA LYS A 153 -10.83 -14.61 -3.73
C LYS A 153 -12.34 -14.52 -3.90
N ILE A 154 -13.09 -14.69 -2.81
CA ILE A 154 -14.56 -14.57 -2.81
C ILE A 154 -14.98 -13.11 -3.11
N VAL A 155 -14.32 -12.15 -2.47
CA VAL A 155 -14.58 -10.72 -2.67
C VAL A 155 -14.27 -10.32 -4.11
N MET A 156 -13.10 -10.72 -4.64
CA MET A 156 -12.71 -10.45 -6.02
C MET A 156 -13.75 -10.94 -7.02
N LYS A 157 -14.25 -12.18 -6.85
CA LYS A 157 -15.32 -12.71 -7.68
C LYS A 157 -16.59 -11.86 -7.59
N LYS A 158 -16.96 -11.39 -6.40
CA LYS A 158 -18.17 -10.56 -6.18
C LYS A 158 -18.06 -9.15 -6.75
N ILE A 159 -16.86 -8.58 -6.83
CA ILE A 159 -16.62 -7.25 -7.42
C ILE A 159 -16.20 -7.33 -8.89
N ASN A 160 -16.21 -8.53 -9.46
CA ASN A 160 -15.81 -8.81 -10.84
C ASN A 160 -14.39 -8.30 -11.16
N LEU A 161 -13.43 -8.64 -10.29
CA LEU A 161 -12.01 -8.30 -10.42
C LEU A 161 -11.21 -9.60 -10.54
N LYS A 162 -10.28 -9.67 -11.48
CA LYS A 162 -9.36 -10.79 -11.64
C LYS A 162 -7.92 -10.31 -11.54
N ARG A 163 -7.05 -11.14 -10.93
CA ARG A 163 -5.61 -10.89 -10.93
C ARG A 163 -5.09 -10.89 -12.36
N GLY A 164 -4.20 -9.91 -12.67
CA GLY A 164 -3.65 -9.72 -14.00
C GLY A 164 -4.50 -8.86 -14.95
N GLU A 165 -5.72 -8.49 -14.60
CA GLU A 165 -6.55 -7.55 -15.36
C GLU A 165 -6.32 -6.12 -14.83
N TYR A 166 -5.17 -5.52 -15.21
CA TYR A 166 -4.75 -4.19 -14.75
C TYR A 166 -5.58 -3.07 -15.37
N TYR A 167 -5.77 -1.98 -14.63
CA TYR A 167 -6.47 -0.78 -15.10
C TYR A 167 -6.06 0.50 -14.36
N GLU A 168 -6.23 1.61 -15.05
CA GLU A 168 -6.06 2.97 -14.55
C GLU A 168 -7.38 3.73 -14.44
#